data_d427ed6a346d636c80c15d07b7b7d1a3
#
_entry.id   d427ed6a346d636c80c15d07b7b7d1a3
#
_cell.length_a   1.000
_cell.length_b   1.000
_cell.length_c   1.000
_cell.angle_alpha   90.00
_cell.angle_beta   90.00
_cell.angle_gamma   90.00
#
_symmetry.space_group_name_H-M   'P 1'
#
loop_
_entity.id
_entity.type
_entity.pdbx_description
1 polymer ?
#
loop_
_entity_poly.entity_id
_entity_poly.type
_entity_poly.pdbx_seq_one_letter_code
_entity_poly.pdbx_strand_id
1 'polypeptide(L)'
;MIHASTPESRASGANELRKALLAPSARYWQAIRLSLVTGVLILAPSWYMFEVYGRVLNSRNIATLGWLLLAALCVYVVLELLELARSRALRRASEAIAQDLTARVFHASFSASLRKLPSGTTQSVLDVRTLADFVHSPVVTGVMDLPSSLLCLALLFAMNLWVGLLATTLALLQLGVGWVQHVKGAKPYGEANGAAANAQYKAASTLRNAQVIEAMGMQRSMFRRWMGTQRLFLGKLSDASDTAGTLGTLSKLLGQLQGSFLLGLACWAALGNSLNGGMGMSSWQASWADG
;
A
#
# COMPACT_ATOMS: atom_id res chain seq x y z
N MET A 1 -28.78 -20.19 -26.29
CA MET A 1 -27.75 -19.67 -27.20
C MET A 1 -26.94 -18.66 -26.40
N ILE A 2 -25.77 -19.03 -25.96
CA ILE A 2 -24.82 -18.21 -25.21
C ILE A 2 -24.13 -17.33 -26.25
N HIS A 3 -24.53 -16.06 -26.38
CA HIS A 3 -23.79 -15.11 -27.18
C HIS A 3 -22.48 -14.83 -26.41
N ALA A 4 -21.43 -15.56 -26.78
CA ALA A 4 -20.08 -15.25 -26.38
C ALA A 4 -19.79 -13.81 -26.82
N SER A 5 -19.51 -12.91 -25.87
CA SER A 5 -19.04 -11.57 -26.14
C SER A 5 -17.82 -11.67 -27.04
N THR A 6 -17.89 -11.10 -28.24
CA THR A 6 -16.79 -11.07 -29.20
C THR A 6 -15.54 -10.48 -28.54
N PRO A 7 -14.34 -10.98 -28.86
CA PRO A 7 -13.09 -10.46 -28.28
C PRO A 7 -12.90 -8.96 -28.51
N GLU A 8 -13.48 -8.41 -29.58
CA GLU A 8 -13.48 -6.96 -29.85
C GLU A 8 -14.29 -6.14 -28.83
N SER A 9 -15.43 -6.65 -28.34
CA SER A 9 -16.23 -5.94 -27.33
C SER A 9 -15.54 -5.93 -25.96
N ARG A 10 -14.76 -6.97 -25.64
CA ARG A 10 -13.93 -7.01 -24.42
C ARG A 10 -12.72 -6.08 -24.52
N ALA A 11 -12.09 -5.99 -25.69
CA ALA A 11 -10.97 -5.09 -25.94
C ALA A 11 -11.41 -3.61 -25.91
N SER A 12 -12.59 -3.30 -26.46
CA SER A 12 -13.18 -1.96 -26.41
C SER A 12 -13.49 -1.55 -24.96
N GLY A 13 -14.14 -2.42 -24.19
CA GLY A 13 -14.44 -2.16 -22.77
C GLY A 13 -13.18 -1.98 -21.92
N ALA A 14 -12.13 -2.78 -22.14
CA ALA A 14 -10.85 -2.63 -21.43
C ALA A 14 -10.15 -1.30 -21.76
N ASN A 15 -10.22 -0.85 -23.03
CA ASN A 15 -9.66 0.42 -23.45
C ASN A 15 -10.43 1.62 -22.88
N GLU A 16 -11.75 1.54 -22.78
CA GLU A 16 -12.57 2.56 -22.14
C GLU A 16 -12.30 2.65 -20.62
N LEU A 17 -12.17 1.51 -19.97
CA LEU A 17 -11.83 1.42 -18.55
C LEU A 17 -10.44 2.02 -18.27
N ARG A 18 -9.47 1.71 -19.14
CA ARG A 18 -8.13 2.30 -19.06
C ARG A 18 -8.15 3.82 -19.27
N LYS A 19 -8.95 4.31 -20.23
CA LYS A 19 -9.13 5.75 -20.43
C LYS A 19 -9.77 6.43 -19.23
N ALA A 20 -10.79 5.83 -18.62
CA ALA A 20 -11.44 6.36 -17.42
C ALA A 20 -10.50 6.38 -16.21
N LEU A 21 -9.68 5.34 -16.02
CA LEU A 21 -8.66 5.27 -14.96
C LEU A 21 -7.54 6.28 -15.16
N LEU A 22 -7.16 6.57 -16.41
CA LEU A 22 -6.10 7.53 -16.75
C LEU A 22 -6.61 8.96 -16.91
N ALA A 23 -7.92 9.19 -16.96
CA ALA A 23 -8.53 10.50 -17.13
C ALA A 23 -8.04 11.54 -16.07
N PRO A 24 -7.89 11.21 -14.77
CA PRO A 24 -7.35 12.15 -13.79
C PRO A 24 -5.82 12.22 -13.77
N SER A 25 -5.16 12.09 -14.93
CA SER A 25 -3.68 12.06 -15.04
C SER A 25 -2.99 13.23 -14.34
N ALA A 26 -3.55 14.43 -14.41
CA ALA A 26 -3.00 15.60 -13.72
C ALA A 26 -2.95 15.43 -12.19
N ARG A 27 -3.93 14.73 -11.59
CA ARG A 27 -3.97 14.46 -10.14
C ARG A 27 -2.98 13.36 -9.74
N TYR A 28 -2.79 12.36 -10.60
CA TYR A 28 -1.73 11.36 -10.39
C TYR A 28 -0.34 11.99 -10.46
N TRP A 29 -0.10 12.91 -11.41
CA TRP A 29 1.15 13.66 -11.49
C TRP A 29 1.38 14.54 -10.27
N GLN A 30 0.32 15.16 -9.72
CA GLN A 30 0.42 15.88 -8.45
C GLN A 30 0.79 14.96 -7.31
N ALA A 31 0.15 13.79 -7.20
CA ALA A 31 0.46 12.80 -6.17
C ALA A 31 1.90 12.28 -6.28
N ILE A 32 2.40 11.99 -7.49
CA ILE A 32 3.78 11.55 -7.73
C ILE A 32 4.79 12.64 -7.32
N ARG A 33 4.54 13.91 -7.69
CA ARG A 33 5.41 15.02 -7.28
C ARG A 33 5.44 15.18 -5.76
N LEU A 34 4.29 15.09 -5.11
CA LEU A 34 4.21 15.14 -3.66
C LEU A 34 4.95 13.96 -3.02
N SER A 35 4.81 12.76 -3.56
CA SER A 35 5.52 11.56 -3.11
C SER A 35 7.04 11.73 -3.22
N LEU A 36 7.53 12.31 -4.31
CA LEU A 36 8.97 12.57 -4.49
C LEU A 36 9.50 13.57 -3.46
N VAL A 37 8.76 14.66 -3.20
CA VAL A 37 9.14 15.64 -2.17
C VAL A 37 9.10 15.02 -0.78
N THR A 38 8.05 14.26 -0.46
CA THR A 38 7.93 13.53 0.82
C THR A 38 9.08 12.53 0.98
N GLY A 39 9.45 11.82 -0.09
CA GLY A 39 10.56 10.88 -0.09
C GLY A 39 11.93 11.50 0.20
N VAL A 40 12.17 12.73 -0.23
CA VAL A 40 13.39 13.49 0.14
C VAL A 40 13.31 13.93 1.60
N LEU A 41 12.17 14.45 2.04
CA LEU A 41 11.98 14.89 3.41
C LEU A 41 12.05 13.75 4.45
N ILE A 42 11.77 12.52 4.06
CA ILE A 42 11.85 11.35 4.96
C ILE A 42 13.29 11.08 5.45
N LEU A 43 14.29 11.70 4.81
CA LEU A 43 15.67 11.68 5.27
C LEU A 43 15.95 12.67 6.42
N ALA A 44 15.04 13.59 6.68
CA ALA A 44 15.22 14.63 7.70
C ALA A 44 15.48 14.11 9.13
N PRO A 45 14.81 13.03 9.61
CA PRO A 45 15.15 12.41 10.90
C PRO A 45 16.60 11.93 10.97
N SER A 46 17.09 11.33 9.89
CA SER A 46 18.48 10.86 9.81
C SER A 46 19.47 12.02 9.82
N TRP A 47 19.14 13.10 9.10
CA TRP A 47 19.93 14.34 9.12
C TRP A 47 19.96 14.98 10.50
N TYR A 48 18.78 15.05 11.16
CA TYR A 48 18.69 15.56 12.55
C TYR A 48 19.58 14.78 13.51
N MET A 49 19.53 13.45 13.46
CA MET A 49 20.40 12.59 14.27
C MET A 49 21.88 12.86 13.99
N PHE A 50 22.26 12.99 12.73
CA PHE A 50 23.64 13.28 12.34
C PHE A 50 24.13 14.62 12.91
N GLU A 51 23.33 15.67 12.85
CA GLU A 51 23.65 16.99 13.42
C GLU A 51 23.73 16.96 14.96
N VAL A 52 22.83 16.21 15.61
CA VAL A 52 22.85 16.06 17.08
C VAL A 52 24.13 15.36 17.51
N TYR A 53 24.49 14.23 16.90
CA TYR A 53 25.70 13.51 17.24
C TYR A 53 26.97 14.27 16.88
N GLY A 54 27.02 14.91 15.73
CA GLY A 54 28.20 15.64 15.26
C GLY A 54 28.44 16.97 15.96
N ARG A 55 27.39 17.74 16.20
CA ARG A 55 27.51 19.10 16.75
C ARG A 55 27.15 19.22 18.21
N VAL A 56 25.97 18.72 18.62
CA VAL A 56 25.43 18.98 19.96
C VAL A 56 26.22 18.25 21.02
N LEU A 57 26.54 16.96 20.81
CA LEU A 57 27.30 16.17 21.76
C LEU A 57 28.73 16.69 21.95
N ASN A 58 29.34 17.21 20.88
CA ASN A 58 30.69 17.76 20.96
C ASN A 58 30.72 19.17 21.59
N SER A 59 29.74 20.02 21.26
CA SER A 59 29.69 21.41 21.76
C SER A 59 29.02 21.57 23.14
N ARG A 60 28.23 20.56 23.60
CA ARG A 60 27.42 20.58 24.80
C ARG A 60 26.53 21.84 24.95
N ASN A 61 26.13 22.41 23.82
CA ASN A 61 25.36 23.66 23.79
C ASN A 61 23.84 23.34 23.68
N ILE A 62 23.12 23.63 24.77
CA ILE A 62 21.67 23.39 24.90
C ILE A 62 20.88 24.29 23.93
N ALA A 63 21.33 25.51 23.64
CA ALA A 63 20.66 26.39 22.72
C ALA A 63 20.68 25.83 21.27
N THR A 64 21.78 25.23 20.84
CA THR A 64 21.89 24.55 19.53
C THR A 64 20.93 23.38 19.44
N LEU A 65 20.80 22.58 20.52
CA LEU A 65 19.82 21.50 20.58
C LEU A 65 18.39 22.01 20.42
N GLY A 66 18.04 23.12 21.10
CA GLY A 66 16.71 23.73 21.00
C GLY A 66 16.37 24.17 19.57
N TRP A 67 17.29 24.85 18.88
CA TRP A 67 17.10 25.26 17.49
C TRP A 67 16.98 24.08 16.52
N LEU A 68 17.80 23.02 16.71
CA LEU A 68 17.71 21.80 15.89
C LEU A 68 16.39 21.06 16.12
N LEU A 69 15.92 21.00 17.38
CA LEU A 69 14.63 20.38 17.69
C LEU A 69 13.47 21.15 17.04
N LEU A 70 13.51 22.48 17.11
CA LEU A 70 12.51 23.34 16.46
C LEU A 70 12.51 23.14 14.93
N ALA A 71 13.68 23.08 14.32
CA ALA A 71 13.83 22.82 12.89
C ALA A 71 13.27 21.44 12.51
N ALA A 72 13.60 20.40 13.28
CA ALA A 72 13.07 19.06 13.07
C ALA A 72 11.53 19.03 13.20
N LEU A 73 10.97 19.71 14.20
CA LEU A 73 9.52 19.81 14.38
C LEU A 73 8.86 20.47 13.16
N CYS A 74 9.43 21.55 12.65
CA CYS A 74 8.93 22.22 11.43
C CYS A 74 8.94 21.26 10.23
N VAL A 75 10.02 20.50 10.05
CA VAL A 75 10.11 19.53 8.94
C VAL A 75 9.09 18.42 9.10
N TYR A 76 8.86 17.89 10.31
CA TYR A 76 7.82 16.88 10.54
C TYR A 76 6.41 17.42 10.25
N VAL A 77 6.11 18.65 10.67
CA VAL A 77 4.81 19.28 10.34
C VAL A 77 4.63 19.42 8.83
N VAL A 78 5.67 19.84 8.11
CA VAL A 78 5.62 19.92 6.64
C VAL A 78 5.44 18.53 6.01
N LEU A 79 6.12 17.51 6.52
CA LEU A 79 5.98 16.12 6.08
C LEU A 79 4.52 15.65 6.20
N GLU A 80 3.90 15.84 7.36
CA GLU A 80 2.50 15.45 7.59
C GLU A 80 1.52 16.24 6.69
N LEU A 81 1.77 17.53 6.47
CA LEU A 81 0.95 18.33 5.56
C LEU A 81 1.05 17.85 4.11
N LEU A 82 2.25 17.47 3.65
CA LEU A 82 2.46 16.91 2.31
C LEU A 82 1.76 15.55 2.18
N GLU A 83 1.84 14.68 3.20
CA GLU A 83 1.15 13.39 3.22
C GLU A 83 -0.37 13.56 3.17
N LEU A 84 -0.92 14.51 3.94
CA LEU A 84 -2.33 14.89 3.87
C LEU A 84 -2.72 15.43 2.49
N ALA A 85 -1.89 16.26 1.87
CA ALA A 85 -2.13 16.78 0.53
C ALA A 85 -2.14 15.66 -0.52
N ARG A 86 -1.21 14.70 -0.43
CA ARG A 86 -1.13 13.51 -1.27
C ARG A 86 -2.37 12.64 -1.12
N SER A 87 -2.75 12.32 0.10
CA SER A 87 -3.94 11.52 0.40
C SER A 87 -5.22 12.18 -0.14
N ARG A 88 -5.35 13.50 0.02
CA ARG A 88 -6.48 14.27 -0.55
C ARG A 88 -6.48 14.25 -2.07
N ALA A 89 -5.32 14.35 -2.72
CA ALA A 89 -5.22 14.27 -4.18
C ALA A 89 -5.68 12.90 -4.70
N LEU A 90 -5.26 11.80 -4.05
CA LEU A 90 -5.67 10.44 -4.39
C LEU A 90 -7.17 10.20 -4.15
N ARG A 91 -7.72 10.69 -3.04
CA ARG A 91 -9.17 10.63 -2.78
C ARG A 91 -9.97 11.35 -3.84
N ARG A 92 -9.59 12.57 -4.21
CA ARG A 92 -10.26 13.32 -5.29
C ARG A 92 -10.15 12.63 -6.65
N ALA A 93 -9.05 11.91 -6.91
CA ALA A 93 -8.91 11.09 -8.11
C ALA A 93 -9.88 9.91 -8.07
N SER A 94 -9.94 9.19 -6.94
CA SER A 94 -10.88 8.08 -6.70
C SER A 94 -12.34 8.51 -6.85
N GLU A 95 -12.72 9.63 -6.24
CA GLU A 95 -14.08 10.19 -6.33
C GLU A 95 -14.46 10.55 -7.78
N ALA A 96 -13.54 11.15 -8.55
CA ALA A 96 -13.79 11.48 -9.94
C ALA A 96 -14.00 10.24 -10.81
N ILE A 97 -13.21 9.18 -10.57
CA ILE A 97 -13.38 7.89 -11.25
C ILE A 97 -14.71 7.26 -10.87
N ALA A 98 -15.06 7.27 -9.58
CA ALA A 98 -16.32 6.72 -9.10
C ALA A 98 -17.53 7.43 -9.76
N GLN A 99 -17.50 8.75 -9.84
CA GLN A 99 -18.59 9.53 -10.45
C GLN A 99 -18.75 9.22 -11.95
N ASP A 100 -17.66 9.21 -12.70
CA ASP A 100 -17.69 8.94 -14.14
C ASP A 100 -18.13 7.50 -14.46
N LEU A 101 -17.57 6.52 -13.73
CA LEU A 101 -17.93 5.11 -13.93
C LEU A 101 -19.32 4.77 -13.44
N THR A 102 -19.79 5.33 -12.32
CA THR A 102 -21.10 5.01 -11.76
C THR A 102 -22.23 5.36 -12.74
N ALA A 103 -22.18 6.54 -13.37
CA ALA A 103 -23.18 6.94 -14.36
C ALA A 103 -23.22 5.95 -15.54
N ARG A 104 -22.05 5.60 -16.08
CA ARG A 104 -21.94 4.67 -17.22
C ARG A 104 -22.40 3.26 -16.87
N VAL A 105 -21.97 2.74 -15.73
CA VAL A 105 -22.34 1.40 -15.25
C VAL A 105 -23.81 1.33 -14.92
N PHE A 106 -24.41 2.39 -14.36
CA PHE A 106 -25.84 2.44 -14.10
C PHE A 106 -26.64 2.33 -15.41
N HIS A 107 -26.30 3.13 -16.43
CA HIS A 107 -26.97 3.06 -17.73
C HIS A 107 -26.80 1.68 -18.40
N ALA A 108 -25.60 1.11 -18.34
CA ALA A 108 -25.33 -0.22 -18.87
C ALA A 108 -26.13 -1.32 -18.13
N SER A 109 -26.13 -1.26 -16.80
CA SER A 109 -26.87 -2.22 -15.95
C SER A 109 -28.38 -2.11 -16.15
N PHE A 110 -28.91 -0.88 -16.31
CA PHE A 110 -30.31 -0.64 -16.61
C PHE A 110 -30.69 -1.24 -17.97
N SER A 111 -29.87 -1.01 -19.00
CA SER A 111 -30.10 -1.57 -20.33
C SER A 111 -30.01 -3.10 -20.34
N ALA A 112 -29.07 -3.67 -19.58
CA ALA A 112 -28.92 -5.11 -19.42
C ALA A 112 -30.11 -5.74 -18.68
N SER A 113 -30.62 -5.06 -17.65
CA SER A 113 -31.80 -5.48 -16.90
C SER A 113 -33.06 -5.50 -17.77
N LEU A 114 -33.27 -4.48 -18.61
CA LEU A 114 -34.37 -4.46 -19.59
C LEU A 114 -34.32 -5.63 -20.55
N ARG A 115 -33.11 -6.07 -20.94
CA ARG A 115 -32.89 -7.23 -21.83
C ARG A 115 -32.86 -8.56 -21.08
N LYS A 116 -33.16 -8.58 -19.75
CA LYS A 116 -33.10 -9.76 -18.88
C LYS A 116 -31.76 -10.50 -18.93
N LEU A 117 -30.66 -9.75 -19.14
CA LEU A 117 -29.32 -10.31 -19.11
C LEU A 117 -28.84 -10.46 -17.64
N PRO A 118 -28.08 -11.51 -17.31
CA PRO A 118 -27.61 -11.76 -15.95
C PRO A 118 -26.64 -10.71 -15.39
N SER A 119 -26.11 -9.83 -16.26
CA SER A 119 -25.21 -8.74 -15.91
C SER A 119 -25.91 -7.47 -15.35
N GLY A 120 -27.23 -7.39 -15.45
CA GLY A 120 -28.03 -6.26 -14.91
C GLY A 120 -28.25 -6.35 -13.40
N THR A 121 -27.19 -6.48 -12.60
CA THR A 121 -27.29 -6.65 -11.15
C THR A 121 -26.72 -5.44 -10.40
N THR A 122 -27.20 -5.24 -9.17
CA THR A 122 -26.68 -4.24 -8.22
C THR A 122 -25.19 -4.44 -7.93
N GLN A 123 -24.68 -5.66 -8.14
CA GLN A 123 -23.28 -6.01 -7.96
C GLN A 123 -22.35 -5.16 -8.82
N SER A 124 -22.73 -4.89 -10.07
CA SER A 124 -21.90 -4.06 -10.98
C SER A 124 -21.67 -2.64 -10.46
N VAL A 125 -22.61 -2.08 -9.72
CA VAL A 125 -22.46 -0.75 -9.09
C VAL A 125 -21.52 -0.82 -7.87
N LEU A 126 -21.58 -1.91 -7.10
CA LEU A 126 -20.68 -2.15 -5.98
C LEU A 126 -19.23 -2.37 -6.45
N ASP A 127 -19.06 -3.04 -7.58
CA ASP A 127 -17.73 -3.27 -8.18
C ASP A 127 -17.03 -1.96 -8.59
N VAL A 128 -17.80 -0.95 -9.05
CA VAL A 128 -17.25 0.40 -9.32
C VAL A 128 -16.68 1.02 -8.06
N ARG A 129 -17.39 0.89 -6.94
CA ARG A 129 -16.91 1.42 -5.66
C ARG A 129 -15.62 0.74 -5.23
N THR A 130 -15.56 -0.59 -5.33
CA THR A 130 -14.36 -1.36 -5.03
C THR A 130 -13.17 -0.93 -5.89
N LEU A 131 -13.40 -0.65 -7.18
CA LEU A 131 -12.38 -0.16 -8.09
C LEU A 131 -11.90 1.25 -7.71
N ALA A 132 -12.81 2.13 -7.32
CA ALA A 132 -12.47 3.48 -6.86
C ALA A 132 -11.67 3.45 -5.55
N ASP A 133 -12.06 2.57 -4.61
CA ASP A 133 -11.34 2.36 -3.35
C ASP A 133 -9.92 1.82 -3.57
N PHE A 134 -9.72 1.02 -4.62
CA PHE A 134 -8.38 0.54 -5.00
C PHE A 134 -7.41 1.67 -5.33
N VAL A 135 -7.86 2.76 -5.96
CA VAL A 135 -7.02 3.93 -6.30
C VAL A 135 -6.45 4.61 -5.04
N HIS A 136 -7.16 4.53 -3.93
CA HIS A 136 -6.72 5.07 -2.63
C HIS A 136 -6.08 3.99 -1.73
N SER A 137 -5.85 2.80 -2.25
CA SER A 137 -5.28 1.69 -1.48
C SER A 137 -3.80 1.92 -1.15
N PRO A 138 -3.28 1.31 -0.08
CA PRO A 138 -1.86 1.33 0.27
C PRO A 138 -0.96 0.79 -0.86
N VAL A 139 -1.49 -0.06 -1.74
CA VAL A 139 -0.75 -0.61 -2.88
C VAL A 139 -0.38 0.49 -3.88
N VAL A 140 -1.35 1.33 -4.25
CA VAL A 140 -1.12 2.46 -5.18
C VAL A 140 -0.16 3.48 -4.56
N THR A 141 -0.34 3.77 -3.27
CA THR A 141 0.57 4.64 -2.51
C THR A 141 1.99 4.07 -2.51
N GLY A 142 2.17 2.78 -2.23
CA GLY A 142 3.47 2.12 -2.26
C GLY A 142 4.15 2.14 -3.63
N VAL A 143 3.39 1.99 -4.73
CA VAL A 143 3.92 2.13 -6.09
C VAL A 143 4.38 3.57 -6.35
N MET A 144 3.67 4.57 -5.85
CA MET A 144 4.08 5.97 -5.97
C MET A 144 5.33 6.32 -5.15
N ASP A 145 5.61 5.55 -4.10
CA ASP A 145 6.80 5.72 -3.25
C ASP A 145 8.03 4.98 -3.80
N LEU A 146 7.91 4.16 -4.86
CA LEU A 146 9.05 3.48 -5.50
C LEU A 146 10.18 4.44 -5.93
N PRO A 147 9.91 5.60 -6.58
CA PRO A 147 10.98 6.51 -6.98
C PRO A 147 11.78 7.04 -5.79
N SER A 148 11.10 7.37 -4.68
CA SER A 148 11.76 7.84 -3.46
C SER A 148 12.55 6.74 -2.76
N SER A 149 12.06 5.51 -2.73
CA SER A 149 12.79 4.37 -2.18
C SER A 149 14.04 4.03 -2.98
N LEU A 150 13.98 4.13 -4.32
CA LEU A 150 15.14 3.97 -5.19
C LEU A 150 16.17 5.08 -4.95
N LEU A 151 15.74 6.32 -4.74
CA LEU A 151 16.63 7.42 -4.41
C LEU A 151 17.35 7.18 -3.07
N CYS A 152 16.63 6.74 -2.03
CA CYS A 152 17.22 6.38 -0.75
C CYS A 152 18.24 5.23 -0.90
N LEU A 153 17.90 4.23 -1.71
CA LEU A 153 18.80 3.11 -1.99
C LEU A 153 20.08 3.59 -2.71
N ALA A 154 19.94 4.47 -3.71
CA ALA A 154 21.08 5.06 -4.41
C ALA A 154 22.01 5.85 -3.46
N LEU A 155 21.43 6.59 -2.50
CA LEU A 155 22.20 7.29 -1.47
C LEU A 155 22.98 6.31 -0.57
N LEU A 156 22.38 5.18 -0.19
CA LEU A 156 23.08 4.15 0.59
C LEU A 156 24.27 3.56 -0.18
N PHE A 157 24.12 3.33 -1.49
CA PHE A 157 25.22 2.90 -2.35
C PHE A 157 26.31 3.96 -2.47
N ALA A 158 25.95 5.23 -2.56
CA ALA A 158 26.92 6.33 -2.62
C ALA A 158 27.74 6.47 -1.32
N MET A 159 27.12 6.15 -0.17
CA MET A 159 27.83 6.17 1.12
C MET A 159 28.74 4.96 1.31
N ASN A 160 28.25 3.76 1.07
CA ASN A 160 29.03 2.54 1.24
C ASN A 160 28.43 1.39 0.42
N LEU A 161 29.27 0.75 -0.41
CA LEU A 161 28.86 -0.35 -1.29
C LEU A 161 28.30 -1.55 -0.50
N TRP A 162 28.91 -1.91 0.63
CA TRP A 162 28.48 -3.04 1.46
C TRP A 162 27.12 -2.80 2.12
N VAL A 163 26.89 -1.57 2.61
CA VAL A 163 25.61 -1.18 3.19
C VAL A 163 24.52 -1.17 2.12
N GLY A 164 24.81 -0.63 0.93
CA GLY A 164 23.90 -0.66 -0.21
C GLY A 164 23.53 -2.07 -0.66
N LEU A 165 24.50 -2.99 -0.75
CA LEU A 165 24.27 -4.40 -1.09
C LEU A 165 23.40 -5.09 -0.03
N LEU A 166 23.68 -4.90 1.25
CA LEU A 166 22.87 -5.46 2.32
C LEU A 166 21.42 -4.92 2.27
N ALA A 167 21.27 -3.60 2.09
CA ALA A 167 19.96 -2.98 1.98
C ALA A 167 19.16 -3.57 0.81
N THR A 168 19.80 -3.76 -0.34
CA THR A 168 19.17 -4.34 -1.54
C THR A 168 18.75 -5.79 -1.31
N THR A 169 19.62 -6.61 -0.72
CA THR A 169 19.30 -8.02 -0.44
C THR A 169 18.16 -8.16 0.53
N LEU A 170 18.11 -7.34 1.59
CA LEU A 170 17.03 -7.32 2.56
C LEU A 170 15.73 -6.80 1.93
N ALA A 171 15.78 -5.78 1.07
CA ALA A 171 14.62 -5.28 0.33
C ALA A 171 14.04 -6.35 -0.61
N LEU A 172 14.88 -7.08 -1.34
CA LEU A 172 14.45 -8.19 -2.20
C LEU A 172 13.84 -9.33 -1.39
N LEU A 173 14.39 -9.65 -0.23
CA LEU A 173 13.83 -10.65 0.68
C LEU A 173 12.45 -10.22 1.20
N GLN A 174 12.30 -8.94 1.57
CA GLN A 174 11.02 -8.37 1.99
C GLN A 174 9.97 -8.42 0.87
N LEU A 175 10.36 -8.09 -0.38
CA LEU A 175 9.50 -8.23 -1.55
C LEU A 175 9.11 -9.69 -1.78
N GLY A 176 10.03 -10.64 -1.63
CA GLY A 176 9.76 -12.06 -1.73
C GLY A 176 8.72 -12.54 -0.72
N VAL A 177 8.85 -12.11 0.54
CA VAL A 177 7.87 -12.43 1.59
C VAL A 177 6.51 -11.80 1.28
N GLY A 178 6.48 -10.53 0.84
CA GLY A 178 5.25 -9.87 0.40
C GLY A 178 4.57 -10.60 -0.77
N TRP A 179 5.34 -11.07 -1.73
CA TRP A 179 4.84 -11.88 -2.84
C TRP A 179 4.21 -13.19 -2.35
N VAL A 180 4.91 -13.94 -1.47
CA VAL A 180 4.39 -15.18 -0.87
C VAL A 180 3.10 -14.91 -0.10
N GLN A 181 3.05 -13.81 0.66
CA GLN A 181 1.87 -13.38 1.41
C GLN A 181 0.69 -13.09 0.45
N HIS A 182 0.94 -12.41 -0.66
CA HIS A 182 -0.07 -12.14 -1.66
C HIS A 182 -0.61 -13.43 -2.30
N VAL A 183 0.27 -14.32 -2.77
CA VAL A 183 -0.13 -15.57 -3.44
C VAL A 183 -0.86 -16.51 -2.48
N LYS A 184 -0.35 -16.71 -1.27
CA LYS A 184 -0.97 -17.57 -0.28
C LYS A 184 -2.26 -17.00 0.31
N GLY A 185 -2.36 -15.68 0.43
CA GLY A 185 -3.53 -14.98 0.94
C GLY A 185 -4.68 -14.88 -0.06
N ALA A 186 -4.38 -14.72 -1.35
CA ALA A 186 -5.39 -14.47 -2.38
C ALA A 186 -6.50 -15.52 -2.44
N LYS A 187 -6.15 -16.82 -2.37
CA LYS A 187 -7.11 -17.92 -2.45
C LYS A 187 -8.03 -17.99 -1.23
N PRO A 188 -7.55 -18.03 0.04
CA PRO A 188 -8.41 -18.04 1.21
C PRO A 188 -9.34 -16.84 1.29
N TYR A 189 -8.83 -15.64 1.00
CA TYR A 189 -9.66 -14.43 0.97
C TYR A 189 -10.72 -14.46 -0.15
N GLY A 190 -10.38 -14.99 -1.33
CA GLY A 190 -11.34 -15.19 -2.42
C GLY A 190 -12.47 -16.13 -2.03
N GLU A 191 -12.16 -17.24 -1.35
CA GLU A 191 -13.14 -18.19 -0.84
C GLU A 191 -14.01 -17.60 0.28
N ALA A 192 -13.42 -16.84 1.19
CA ALA A 192 -14.15 -16.15 2.24
C ALA A 192 -15.13 -15.10 1.66
N ASN A 193 -14.67 -14.29 0.70
CA ASN A 193 -15.52 -13.32 0.00
C ASN A 193 -16.67 -13.98 -0.76
N GLY A 194 -16.42 -15.12 -1.42
CA GLY A 194 -17.47 -15.89 -2.08
C GLY A 194 -18.50 -16.44 -1.09
N ALA A 195 -18.06 -16.93 0.08
CA ALA A 195 -18.93 -17.39 1.14
C ALA A 195 -19.75 -16.23 1.76
N ALA A 196 -19.13 -15.05 1.92
CA ALA A 196 -19.80 -13.82 2.38
C ALA A 196 -20.92 -13.41 1.42
N ALA A 197 -20.64 -13.34 0.13
CA ALA A 197 -21.62 -12.98 -0.90
C ALA A 197 -22.80 -13.97 -0.89
N ASN A 198 -22.55 -15.27 -0.74
CA ASN A 198 -23.59 -16.27 -0.66
C ASN A 198 -24.45 -16.11 0.61
N ALA A 199 -23.83 -15.83 1.76
CA ALA A 199 -24.55 -15.60 3.01
C ALA A 199 -25.44 -14.33 2.93
N GLN A 200 -24.93 -13.26 2.33
CA GLN A 200 -25.67 -12.01 2.09
C GLN A 200 -26.82 -12.21 1.11
N TYR A 201 -26.61 -12.93 0.02
CA TYR A 201 -27.65 -13.24 -0.96
C TYR A 201 -28.80 -14.03 -0.30
N LYS A 202 -28.49 -15.06 0.49
CA LYS A 202 -29.49 -15.86 1.21
C LYS A 202 -30.24 -15.01 2.25
N ALA A 203 -29.54 -14.13 2.99
CA ALA A 203 -30.17 -13.21 3.93
C ALA A 203 -31.16 -12.29 3.20
N ALA A 204 -30.71 -11.62 2.14
CA ALA A 204 -31.54 -10.71 1.35
C ALA A 204 -32.75 -11.41 0.73
N SER A 205 -32.60 -12.63 0.23
CA SER A 205 -33.68 -13.44 -0.31
C SER A 205 -34.72 -13.81 0.78
N THR A 206 -34.25 -14.21 1.96
CA THR A 206 -35.12 -14.53 3.10
C THR A 206 -35.88 -13.30 3.58
N LEU A 207 -35.20 -12.14 3.69
CA LEU A 207 -35.85 -10.89 4.14
C LEU A 207 -36.87 -10.36 3.14
N ARG A 208 -36.65 -10.51 1.83
CA ARG A 208 -37.65 -10.14 0.82
C ARG A 208 -38.97 -10.91 0.93
N ASN A 209 -38.92 -12.14 1.45
CA ASN A 209 -40.08 -13.00 1.62
C ASN A 209 -40.49 -13.11 3.10
N ALA A 210 -40.11 -12.13 3.95
CA ALA A 210 -40.29 -12.21 5.40
C ALA A 210 -41.77 -12.42 5.79
N GLN A 211 -42.72 -11.74 5.16
CA GLN A 211 -44.18 -11.87 5.45
C GLN A 211 -44.69 -13.30 5.21
N VAL A 212 -44.28 -13.93 4.09
CA VAL A 212 -44.67 -15.31 3.78
C VAL A 212 -44.03 -16.30 4.77
N ILE A 213 -42.77 -16.08 5.10
CA ILE A 213 -42.05 -16.95 6.05
C ILE A 213 -42.65 -16.88 7.46
N GLU A 214 -43.08 -15.67 7.87
CA GLU A 214 -43.76 -15.45 9.16
C GLU A 214 -45.16 -16.08 9.17
N ALA A 215 -45.96 -15.89 8.13
CA ALA A 215 -47.29 -16.48 7.99
C ALA A 215 -47.23 -18.04 8.01
N MET A 216 -46.15 -18.61 7.49
CA MET A 216 -45.92 -20.06 7.49
C MET A 216 -45.25 -20.58 8.79
N GLY A 217 -44.91 -19.72 9.74
CA GLY A 217 -44.20 -20.09 10.99
C GLY A 217 -42.78 -20.63 10.78
N MET A 218 -42.17 -20.36 9.62
CA MET A 218 -40.88 -20.95 9.23
C MET A 218 -39.64 -20.12 9.63
N GLN A 219 -39.80 -19.03 10.37
CA GLN A 219 -38.72 -18.11 10.74
C GLN A 219 -37.52 -18.83 11.37
N ARG A 220 -37.78 -19.72 12.36
CA ARG A 220 -36.70 -20.45 13.05
C ARG A 220 -35.93 -21.43 12.13
N SER A 221 -36.60 -22.03 11.16
CA SER A 221 -35.97 -22.97 10.22
C SER A 221 -35.10 -22.22 9.20
N MET A 222 -35.58 -21.06 8.69
CA MET A 222 -34.83 -20.20 7.78
C MET A 222 -33.60 -19.59 8.46
N PHE A 223 -33.75 -19.14 9.73
CA PHE A 223 -32.61 -18.68 10.52
C PHE A 223 -31.52 -19.75 10.69
N ARG A 224 -31.92 -21.01 11.02
CA ARG A 224 -30.93 -22.10 11.15
C ARG A 224 -30.20 -22.39 9.83
N ARG A 225 -30.91 -22.35 8.69
CA ARG A 225 -30.29 -22.54 7.36
C ARG A 225 -29.33 -21.42 7.02
N TRP A 226 -29.72 -20.18 7.26
CA TRP A 226 -28.84 -19.01 7.05
C TRP A 226 -27.62 -19.07 7.98
N MET A 227 -27.83 -19.38 9.26
CA MET A 227 -26.75 -19.49 10.25
C MET A 227 -25.71 -20.54 9.86
N GLY A 228 -26.10 -21.65 9.22
CA GLY A 228 -25.17 -22.63 8.66
C GLY A 228 -24.26 -22.00 7.59
N THR A 229 -24.81 -21.17 6.69
CA THR A 229 -24.01 -20.47 5.67
C THR A 229 -23.13 -19.38 6.29
N GLN A 230 -23.64 -18.70 7.31
CA GLN A 230 -22.87 -17.68 8.04
C GLN A 230 -21.68 -18.28 8.80
N ARG A 231 -21.87 -19.43 9.43
CA ARG A 231 -20.76 -20.18 10.10
C ARG A 231 -19.69 -20.62 9.12
N LEU A 232 -20.08 -21.07 7.92
CA LEU A 232 -19.13 -21.42 6.87
C LEU A 232 -18.30 -20.21 6.44
N PHE A 233 -18.94 -19.05 6.26
CA PHE A 233 -18.24 -17.79 5.97
C PHE A 233 -17.26 -17.41 7.09
N LEU A 234 -17.70 -17.42 8.35
CA LEU A 234 -16.86 -17.07 9.50
C LEU A 234 -15.67 -18.01 9.64
N GLY A 235 -15.87 -19.33 9.41
CA GLY A 235 -14.77 -20.31 9.41
C GLY A 235 -13.73 -19.97 8.33
N LYS A 236 -14.16 -19.77 7.09
CA LYS A 236 -13.24 -19.39 6.00
C LYS A 236 -12.55 -18.06 6.22
N LEU A 237 -13.24 -17.09 6.83
CA LEU A 237 -12.66 -15.80 7.19
C LEU A 237 -11.60 -15.95 8.27
N SER A 238 -11.85 -16.79 9.30
CA SER A 238 -10.86 -17.11 10.32
C SER A 238 -9.60 -17.72 9.73
N ASP A 239 -9.76 -18.75 8.88
CA ASP A 239 -8.62 -19.43 8.22
C ASP A 239 -7.81 -18.46 7.36
N ALA A 240 -8.50 -17.56 6.62
CA ALA A 240 -7.86 -16.53 5.82
C ALA A 240 -7.10 -15.51 6.70
N SER A 241 -7.71 -15.09 7.81
CA SER A 241 -7.12 -14.13 8.75
C SER A 241 -5.91 -14.73 9.47
N ASP A 242 -5.96 -16.00 9.88
CA ASP A 242 -4.85 -16.69 10.52
C ASP A 242 -3.65 -16.82 9.57
N THR A 243 -3.91 -17.18 8.31
CA THR A 243 -2.88 -17.24 7.27
C THR A 243 -2.25 -15.88 7.03
N ALA A 244 -3.05 -14.83 6.94
CA ALA A 244 -2.54 -13.46 6.74
C ALA A 244 -1.82 -12.95 7.99
N GLY A 245 -2.31 -13.26 9.18
CA GLY A 245 -1.71 -12.88 10.46
C GLY A 245 -0.32 -13.46 10.65
N THR A 246 -0.15 -14.74 10.40
CA THR A 246 1.17 -15.43 10.53
C THR A 246 2.18 -14.87 9.54
N LEU A 247 1.81 -14.69 8.27
CA LEU A 247 2.68 -14.12 7.25
C LEU A 247 2.96 -12.63 7.51
N GLY A 248 1.97 -11.88 8.00
CA GLY A 248 2.11 -10.48 8.39
C GLY A 248 3.07 -10.31 9.57
N THR A 249 3.03 -11.21 10.55
CA THR A 249 3.95 -11.21 11.69
C THR A 249 5.38 -11.50 11.22
N LEU A 250 5.56 -12.46 10.31
CA LEU A 250 6.88 -12.75 9.72
C LEU A 250 7.43 -11.54 8.96
N SER A 251 6.60 -10.86 8.18
CA SER A 251 6.99 -9.64 7.45
C SER A 251 7.42 -8.52 8.40
N LYS A 252 6.69 -8.32 9.51
CA LYS A 252 7.06 -7.33 10.53
C LYS A 252 8.38 -7.67 11.22
N LEU A 253 8.60 -8.93 11.57
CA LEU A 253 9.83 -9.40 12.18
C LEU A 253 11.02 -9.17 11.25
N LEU A 254 10.89 -9.50 9.96
CA LEU A 254 11.92 -9.22 8.97
C LEU A 254 12.21 -7.73 8.84
N GLY A 255 11.18 -6.87 8.84
CA GLY A 255 11.38 -5.41 8.80
C GLY A 255 12.13 -4.88 10.02
N GLN A 256 11.85 -5.40 11.22
CA GLN A 256 12.59 -5.03 12.44
C GLN A 256 14.04 -5.50 12.40
N LEU A 257 14.27 -6.74 11.97
CA LEU A 257 15.61 -7.28 11.78
C LEU A 257 16.40 -6.48 10.75
N GLN A 258 15.76 -6.09 9.64
CA GLN A 258 16.37 -5.28 8.59
C GLN A 258 16.95 -3.98 9.14
N GLY A 259 16.19 -3.24 9.96
CA GLY A 259 16.68 -2.02 10.62
C GLY A 259 17.89 -2.27 11.50
N SER A 260 17.84 -3.33 12.31
CA SER A 260 18.94 -3.69 13.22
C SER A 260 20.20 -4.12 12.47
N PHE A 261 20.08 -4.93 11.42
CA PHE A 261 21.21 -5.38 10.60
C PHE A 261 21.85 -4.21 9.83
N LEU A 262 21.04 -3.33 9.24
CA LEU A 262 21.54 -2.15 8.54
C LEU A 262 22.31 -1.23 9.49
N LEU A 263 21.76 -0.98 10.69
CA LEU A 263 22.41 -0.15 11.68
C LEU A 263 23.73 -0.80 12.18
N GLY A 264 23.71 -2.09 12.45
CA GLY A 264 24.92 -2.84 12.85
C GLY A 264 26.00 -2.81 11.79
N LEU A 265 25.66 -3.03 10.52
CA LEU A 265 26.64 -2.96 9.42
C LEU A 265 27.13 -1.53 9.18
N ALA A 266 26.27 -0.53 9.29
CA ALA A 266 26.66 0.87 9.17
C ALA A 266 27.65 1.28 10.27
N CYS A 267 27.41 0.85 11.52
CA CYS A 267 28.34 1.06 12.63
C CYS A 267 29.67 0.32 12.39
N TRP A 268 29.64 -0.94 11.95
CA TRP A 268 30.84 -1.68 11.62
C TRP A 268 31.66 -1.03 10.51
N ALA A 269 30.99 -0.57 9.44
CA ALA A 269 31.64 0.14 8.33
C ALA A 269 32.24 1.49 8.79
N ALA A 270 31.55 2.21 9.67
CA ALA A 270 32.05 3.46 10.25
C ALA A 270 33.31 3.22 11.12
N LEU A 271 33.31 2.18 11.95
CA LEU A 271 34.46 1.80 12.75
C LEU A 271 35.63 1.33 11.88
N GLY A 272 35.38 0.53 10.85
CA GLY A 272 36.39 0.09 9.90
C GLY A 272 37.02 1.23 9.10
N ASN A 273 36.22 2.20 8.69
CA ASN A 273 36.70 3.37 7.94
C ASN A 273 37.44 4.38 8.82
N SER A 274 37.11 4.45 10.12
CA SER A 274 37.89 5.25 11.08
C SER A 274 39.31 4.70 11.34
N LEU A 275 39.46 3.39 11.22
CA LEU A 275 40.80 2.74 11.30
C LEU A 275 41.59 2.90 9.99
N ASN A 276 40.91 2.90 8.84
CA ASN A 276 41.55 3.15 7.52
C ASN A 276 41.68 4.66 7.22
N GLY A 277 40.83 5.50 7.79
CA GLY A 277 40.90 6.96 7.62
C GLY A 277 42.17 7.59 8.18
N GLY A 278 42.73 7.00 9.24
CA GLY A 278 44.02 7.39 9.77
C GLY A 278 45.20 7.10 8.80
N MET A 279 45.13 5.97 8.09
CA MET A 279 46.13 5.61 7.07
C MET A 279 45.88 6.30 5.72
N GLY A 280 44.60 6.54 5.34
CA GLY A 280 44.26 7.25 4.13
C GLY A 280 44.56 8.76 4.19
N MET A 281 44.37 9.40 5.35
CA MET A 281 44.77 10.80 5.54
C MET A 281 46.28 10.98 5.57
N SER A 282 47.04 10.03 6.09
CA SER A 282 48.49 10.07 6.04
C SER A 282 49.04 9.91 4.60
N SER A 283 48.43 9.05 3.78
CA SER A 283 48.77 8.91 2.37
C SER A 283 48.36 10.13 1.51
N TRP A 284 47.25 10.79 1.85
CA TRP A 284 46.81 12.02 1.20
C TRP A 284 47.72 13.21 1.58
N GLN A 285 48.10 13.33 2.85
CA GLN A 285 49.04 14.34 3.29
C GLN A 285 50.46 14.13 2.72
N ALA A 286 50.91 12.89 2.57
CA ALA A 286 52.19 12.59 1.92
C ALA A 286 52.18 12.94 0.43
N SER A 287 51.05 12.76 -0.27
CA SER A 287 50.91 13.12 -1.69
C SER A 287 50.92 14.64 -1.97
N TRP A 288 50.63 15.48 -0.97
CA TRP A 288 50.72 16.96 -1.12
C TRP A 288 52.05 17.54 -0.62
N ALA A 289 52.85 16.74 0.06
CA ALA A 289 54.18 17.19 0.54
C ALA A 289 55.31 16.95 -0.49
N ASP A 290 55.06 16.08 -1.48
CA ASP A 290 56.04 15.72 -2.55
C ASP A 290 55.74 16.41 -3.90
N GLY A 291 54.78 17.37 -3.97
CA GLY A 291 54.48 18.17 -5.15
C GLY A 291 54.61 19.65 -4.88
#